data_8e9c61f25e6e50bb6a1d21feaec88d9d
#
_entry.id   8e9c61f25e6e50bb6a1d21feaec88d9d
#
_cell.length_a   1.000
_cell.length_b   1.000
_cell.length_c   1.000
_cell.angle_alpha   90.00
_cell.angle_beta   90.00
_cell.angle_gamma   90.00
#
_symmetry.space_group_name_H-M   'P 1'
#
loop_
_entity.id
_entity.type
_entity.pdbx_description
1 polymer ?
#
loop_
_entity_poly.entity_id
_entity_poly.type
_entity_poly.pdbx_seq_one_letter_code
_entity_poly.pdbx_strand_id
1 'polypeptide(L)'
;FFKPELKRIAESVKAYRSDLPVVFHTDGAIRRIVPDLVDIGIDVLNPLEPLPATDWKAIKGEFGDRLCFMGGVDVRGALTGSMEDVERDVARCVETFADGGGYILTSANHMQADVPPENIVRMYESARNLGRYSSS
;
A
#
# COMPACT_ATOMS: atom_id res chain seq x y z
N PHE A 1 -2.83 11.35 -21.36
CA PHE A 1 -1.54 12.03 -21.61
C PHE A 1 -0.36 11.23 -21.05
N PHE A 2 -0.36 10.84 -19.78
CA PHE A 2 0.74 10.11 -19.13
C PHE A 2 0.70 8.59 -19.35
N LYS A 3 -0.49 7.99 -19.58
CA LYS A 3 -0.67 6.52 -19.67
C LYS A 3 0.26 5.85 -20.69
N PRO A 4 0.45 6.38 -21.93
CA PRO A 4 1.34 5.76 -22.91
C PRO A 4 2.82 5.73 -22.47
N GLU A 5 3.28 6.79 -21.80
CA GLU A 5 4.68 6.87 -21.35
C GLU A 5 4.93 5.95 -20.15
N LEU A 6 3.99 5.89 -19.20
CA LEU A 6 4.06 4.93 -18.08
C LEU A 6 4.05 3.48 -18.58
N LYS A 7 3.23 3.19 -19.59
CA LYS A 7 3.19 1.87 -20.24
C LYS A 7 4.55 1.50 -20.82
N ARG A 8 5.17 2.41 -21.58
CA ARG A 8 6.52 2.17 -22.15
C ARG A 8 7.56 1.88 -21.07
N ILE A 9 7.50 2.59 -19.94
CA ILE A 9 8.41 2.36 -18.80
C ILE A 9 8.17 0.96 -18.24
N ALA A 10 6.93 0.58 -17.93
CA ALA A 10 6.59 -0.73 -17.41
C ALA A 10 7.01 -1.86 -18.37
N GLU A 11 6.71 -1.72 -19.66
CA GLU A 11 7.12 -2.66 -20.71
C GLU A 11 8.64 -2.79 -20.80
N SER A 12 9.39 -1.70 -20.68
CA SER A 12 10.87 -1.74 -20.71
C SER A 12 11.45 -2.51 -19.51
N VAL A 13 10.87 -2.34 -18.31
CA VAL A 13 11.27 -3.12 -17.13
C VAL A 13 10.98 -4.61 -17.34
N LYS A 14 9.80 -4.94 -17.82
CA LYS A 14 9.39 -6.33 -18.06
C LYS A 14 10.17 -6.99 -19.21
N ALA A 15 10.56 -6.22 -20.21
CA ALA A 15 11.42 -6.72 -21.30
C ALA A 15 12.85 -7.03 -20.82
N TYR A 16 13.37 -6.25 -19.87
CA TYR A 16 14.67 -6.53 -19.26
C TYR A 16 14.61 -7.78 -18.36
N ARG A 17 13.60 -7.86 -17.48
CA ARG A 17 13.38 -9.02 -16.62
C ARG A 17 11.90 -9.11 -16.23
N SER A 18 11.22 -10.12 -16.73
CA SER A 18 9.76 -10.26 -16.63
C SER A 18 9.22 -10.45 -15.20
N ASP A 19 10.06 -10.95 -14.28
CA ASP A 19 9.72 -11.21 -12.88
C ASP A 19 9.89 -9.98 -11.96
N LEU A 20 10.49 -8.87 -12.46
CA LEU A 20 10.63 -7.66 -11.66
C LEU A 20 9.26 -6.99 -11.45
N PRO A 21 8.85 -6.72 -10.19
CA PRO A 21 7.63 -5.96 -9.94
C PRO A 21 7.83 -4.48 -10.27
N VAL A 22 6.84 -3.89 -10.93
CA VAL A 22 6.79 -2.44 -11.19
C VAL A 22 5.94 -1.78 -10.10
N VAL A 23 6.58 -0.99 -9.25
CA VAL A 23 5.93 -0.25 -8.17
C VAL A 23 5.57 1.15 -8.67
N PHE A 24 4.32 1.55 -8.50
CA PHE A 24 3.87 2.90 -8.81
C PHE A 24 3.55 3.66 -7.54
N HIS A 25 4.34 4.73 -7.29
CA HIS A 25 4.13 5.63 -6.17
C HIS A 25 3.29 6.83 -6.61
N THR A 26 2.14 7.00 -5.98
CA THR A 26 1.26 8.15 -6.22
C THR A 26 0.39 8.45 -5.02
N ASP A 27 0.35 9.72 -4.64
CA ASP A 27 -0.49 10.22 -3.55
C ASP A 27 -1.90 10.56 -4.04
N GLY A 28 -2.81 10.77 -3.09
CA GLY A 28 -4.14 11.30 -3.36
C GLY A 28 -5.22 10.27 -3.67
N ALA A 29 -6.34 10.74 -4.17
CA ALA A 29 -7.53 9.93 -4.46
C ALA A 29 -7.44 9.26 -5.83
N ILE A 30 -6.78 8.13 -5.91
CA ILE A 30 -6.37 7.46 -7.16
C ILE A 30 -7.41 6.50 -7.76
N ARG A 31 -8.57 6.31 -7.12
CA ARG A 31 -9.58 5.30 -7.53
C ARG A 31 -9.85 5.29 -9.04
N ARG A 32 -9.91 6.48 -9.66
CA ARG A 32 -10.25 6.60 -11.08
C ARG A 32 -9.18 6.10 -12.04
N ILE A 33 -7.92 6.10 -11.61
CA ILE A 33 -6.78 5.71 -12.45
C ILE A 33 -6.32 4.27 -12.20
N VAL A 34 -6.81 3.60 -11.16
CA VAL A 34 -6.41 2.22 -10.83
C VAL A 34 -6.62 1.26 -12.02
N PRO A 35 -7.76 1.26 -12.74
CA PRO A 35 -7.93 0.42 -13.93
C PRO A 35 -6.84 0.67 -14.98
N ASP A 36 -6.49 1.94 -15.21
CA ASP A 36 -5.44 2.31 -16.16
C ASP A 36 -4.05 1.83 -15.72
N LEU A 37 -3.75 1.87 -14.42
CA LEU A 37 -2.50 1.38 -13.86
C LEU A 37 -2.36 -0.13 -14.03
N VAL A 38 -3.44 -0.88 -13.81
CA VAL A 38 -3.50 -2.33 -14.06
C VAL A 38 -3.25 -2.63 -15.55
N ASP A 39 -3.94 -1.91 -16.45
CA ASP A 39 -3.82 -2.11 -17.90
C ASP A 39 -2.41 -1.88 -18.45
N ILE A 40 -1.64 -1.00 -17.84
CA ILE A 40 -0.26 -0.69 -18.25
C ILE A 40 0.79 -1.58 -17.60
N GLY A 41 0.40 -2.51 -16.71
CA GLY A 41 1.30 -3.49 -16.12
C GLY A 41 1.99 -3.03 -14.84
N ILE A 42 1.34 -2.18 -14.05
CA ILE A 42 1.77 -1.89 -12.68
C ILE A 42 1.41 -3.09 -11.80
N ASP A 43 2.37 -3.55 -11.00
CA ASP A 43 2.20 -4.70 -10.11
C ASP A 43 1.89 -4.28 -8.66
N VAL A 44 2.41 -3.12 -8.21
CA VAL A 44 2.30 -2.68 -6.82
C VAL A 44 1.87 -1.22 -6.75
N LEU A 45 0.84 -0.93 -5.97
CA LEU A 45 0.42 0.43 -5.61
C LEU A 45 1.01 0.85 -4.27
N ASN A 46 1.57 2.05 -4.22
CA ASN A 46 2.15 2.71 -3.05
C ASN A 46 1.79 4.21 -3.11
N PRO A 47 1.57 4.91 -2.01
CA PRO A 47 1.72 4.53 -0.59
C PRO A 47 0.41 4.18 0.13
N LEU A 48 -0.75 4.18 -0.52
CA LEU A 48 -2.07 3.86 0.03
C LEU A 48 -2.52 4.86 1.12
N GLU A 49 -2.50 6.15 0.81
CA GLU A 49 -2.93 7.17 1.76
C GLU A 49 -4.36 6.92 2.27
N PRO A 50 -4.61 6.96 3.59
CA PRO A 50 -5.93 6.74 4.19
C PRO A 50 -6.83 7.98 4.05
N LEU A 51 -7.15 8.34 2.80
CA LEU A 51 -8.00 9.48 2.48
C LEU A 51 -9.48 9.08 2.53
N PRO A 52 -10.37 9.90 3.10
CA PRO A 52 -11.81 9.64 3.13
C PRO A 52 -12.45 9.43 1.75
N ALA A 53 -11.85 10.01 0.71
CA ALA A 53 -12.31 9.89 -0.67
C ALA A 53 -11.88 8.58 -1.35
N THR A 54 -11.07 7.73 -0.69
CA THR A 54 -10.55 6.50 -1.27
C THR A 54 -11.04 5.28 -0.50
N ASP A 55 -11.98 4.56 -1.09
CA ASP A 55 -12.43 3.28 -0.57
C ASP A 55 -11.42 2.16 -0.93
N TRP A 56 -10.41 1.99 -0.09
CA TRP A 56 -9.36 0.99 -0.28
C TRP A 56 -9.89 -0.44 -0.21
N LYS A 57 -10.93 -0.71 0.60
CA LYS A 57 -11.55 -2.04 0.67
C LYS A 57 -12.20 -2.42 -0.65
N ALA A 58 -12.92 -1.49 -1.27
CA ALA A 58 -13.49 -1.71 -2.59
C ALA A 58 -12.41 -1.88 -3.67
N ILE A 59 -11.33 -1.08 -3.62
CA ILE A 59 -10.21 -1.21 -4.57
C ILE A 59 -9.52 -2.57 -4.40
N LYS A 60 -9.25 -3.00 -3.16
CA LYS A 60 -8.67 -4.32 -2.88
C LYS A 60 -9.57 -5.45 -3.38
N GLY A 61 -10.87 -5.37 -3.15
CA GLY A 61 -11.83 -6.37 -3.61
C GLY A 61 -11.91 -6.48 -5.14
N GLU A 62 -11.72 -5.37 -5.86
CA GLU A 62 -11.83 -5.35 -7.34
C GLU A 62 -10.51 -5.71 -8.04
N PHE A 63 -9.36 -5.36 -7.46
CA PHE A 63 -8.06 -5.48 -8.12
C PHE A 63 -7.04 -6.33 -7.36
N GLY A 64 -7.39 -6.90 -6.21
CA GLY A 64 -6.46 -7.63 -5.35
C GLY A 64 -5.91 -8.93 -5.93
N ASP A 65 -6.50 -9.45 -7.01
CA ASP A 65 -6.00 -10.57 -7.79
C ASP A 65 -4.88 -10.18 -8.78
N ARG A 66 -4.75 -8.88 -9.08
CA ARG A 66 -3.82 -8.33 -10.09
C ARG A 66 -2.82 -7.32 -9.52
N LEU A 67 -3.10 -6.74 -8.36
CA LEU A 67 -2.28 -5.72 -7.70
C LEU A 67 -1.86 -6.15 -6.31
N CYS A 68 -0.60 -5.88 -5.98
CA CYS A 68 -0.14 -5.80 -4.61
C CYS A 68 -0.33 -4.37 -4.07
N PHE A 69 -0.52 -4.27 -2.78
CA PHE A 69 -0.75 -3.02 -2.06
C PHE A 69 0.36 -2.81 -1.06
N MET A 70 1.02 -1.65 -1.11
CA MET A 70 2.16 -1.33 -0.24
C MET A 70 1.96 0.02 0.46
N GLY A 71 1.92 0.02 1.78
CA GLY A 71 1.70 1.24 2.56
C GLY A 71 0.57 1.13 3.58
N GLY A 72 -0.18 2.20 3.72
CA GLY A 72 -1.48 2.24 4.41
C GLY A 72 -1.46 2.80 5.83
N VAL A 73 -0.34 2.68 6.59
CA VAL A 73 -0.30 3.19 7.98
C VAL A 73 -0.19 4.72 7.97
N ASP A 74 -1.12 5.38 8.63
CA ASP A 74 -1.25 6.84 8.62
C ASP A 74 -0.08 7.54 9.33
N VAL A 75 0.66 8.34 8.56
CA VAL A 75 1.82 9.10 9.07
C VAL A 75 1.44 10.39 9.80
N ARG A 76 0.18 10.86 9.65
CA ARG A 76 -0.26 12.15 10.21
C ARG A 76 -1.00 11.98 11.54
N GLY A 77 -1.77 10.91 11.69
CA GLY A 77 -2.58 10.65 12.87
C GLY A 77 -2.02 9.49 13.70
N ALA A 78 -1.91 8.30 13.11
CA ALA A 78 -1.52 7.12 13.87
C ALA A 78 -0.05 7.17 14.31
N LEU A 79 0.88 7.39 13.38
CA LEU A 79 2.32 7.36 13.70
C LEU A 79 2.80 8.53 14.55
N THR A 80 2.07 9.65 14.58
CA THR A 80 2.34 10.78 15.48
C THR A 80 1.53 10.73 16.78
N GLY A 81 0.62 9.77 16.91
CA GLY A 81 -0.24 9.57 18.05
C GLY A 81 0.34 8.66 19.14
N SER A 82 -0.53 7.99 19.89
CA SER A 82 -0.15 7.01 20.91
C SER A 82 0.20 5.65 20.27
N MET A 83 0.84 4.76 21.04
CA MET A 83 1.10 3.38 20.60
C MET A 83 -0.20 2.62 20.30
N GLU A 84 -1.26 2.91 21.02
CA GLU A 84 -2.60 2.33 20.79
C GLU A 84 -3.21 2.83 19.46
N ASP A 85 -2.92 4.08 19.07
CA ASP A 85 -3.34 4.59 17.76
C ASP A 85 -2.62 3.87 16.63
N VAL A 86 -1.32 3.60 16.81
CA VAL A 86 -0.53 2.81 15.85
C VAL A 86 -1.09 1.38 15.73
N GLU A 87 -1.33 0.69 16.84
CA GLU A 87 -1.87 -0.68 16.84
C GLU A 87 -3.24 -0.75 16.13
N ARG A 88 -4.10 0.21 16.42
CA ARG A 88 -5.43 0.30 15.80
C ARG A 88 -5.34 0.51 14.30
N ASP A 89 -4.44 1.38 13.86
CA ASP A 89 -4.28 1.67 12.43
C ASP A 89 -3.61 0.52 11.67
N VAL A 90 -2.64 -0.17 12.29
CA VAL A 90 -2.07 -1.42 11.75
C VAL A 90 -3.15 -2.49 11.60
N ALA A 91 -4.01 -2.67 12.61
CA ALA A 91 -5.11 -3.63 12.54
C ALA A 91 -6.08 -3.30 11.38
N ARG A 92 -6.43 -2.03 11.22
CA ARG A 92 -7.23 -1.53 10.08
C ARG A 92 -6.56 -1.85 8.73
N CYS A 93 -5.26 -1.63 8.62
CA CYS A 93 -4.51 -1.93 7.40
C CYS A 93 -4.53 -3.43 7.08
N VAL A 94 -4.26 -4.28 8.07
CA VAL A 94 -4.29 -5.74 7.91
C VAL A 94 -5.69 -6.21 7.50
N GLU A 95 -6.75 -5.73 8.17
CA GLU A 95 -8.14 -6.06 7.83
C GLU A 95 -8.50 -5.62 6.39
N THR A 96 -7.98 -4.48 5.96
CA THR A 96 -8.32 -3.91 4.64
C THR A 96 -7.58 -4.63 3.51
N PHE A 97 -6.30 -4.97 3.68
CA PHE A 97 -5.42 -5.32 2.58
C PHE A 97 -4.86 -6.75 2.63
N ALA A 98 -4.84 -7.43 3.79
CA ALA A 98 -4.12 -8.69 3.91
C ALA A 98 -4.90 -9.90 3.36
N ASP A 99 -6.22 -9.83 3.30
CA ASP A 99 -7.03 -10.93 2.80
C ASP A 99 -6.64 -11.33 1.36
N GLY A 100 -6.46 -12.63 1.13
CA GLY A 100 -5.99 -13.17 -0.14
C GLY A 100 -4.51 -12.88 -0.46
N GLY A 101 -3.75 -12.26 0.43
CA GLY A 101 -2.34 -11.90 0.20
C GLY A 101 -2.14 -10.60 -0.59
N GLY A 102 -0.90 -10.40 -1.10
CA GLY A 102 -0.57 -9.23 -1.91
C GLY A 102 -0.54 -7.91 -1.13
N TYR A 103 -0.16 -7.94 0.17
CA TYR A 103 -0.01 -6.74 0.98
C TYR A 103 1.37 -6.63 1.62
N ILE A 104 1.96 -5.44 1.53
CA ILE A 104 3.23 -5.07 2.17
C ILE A 104 2.95 -3.89 3.11
N LEU A 105 2.91 -4.16 4.41
CA LEU A 105 2.66 -3.13 5.40
C LEU A 105 3.87 -2.19 5.54
N THR A 106 3.61 -0.91 5.38
CA THR A 106 4.54 0.19 5.67
C THR A 106 3.74 1.48 5.87
N SER A 107 4.43 2.58 6.18
CA SER A 107 3.81 3.90 6.28
C SER A 107 3.18 4.36 4.96
N ALA A 108 2.11 5.13 5.05
CA ALA A 108 1.40 5.69 3.89
C ALA A 108 2.14 6.86 3.22
N ASN A 109 3.26 7.29 3.75
CA ASN A 109 4.15 8.29 3.17
C ASN A 109 5.47 8.31 3.96
N HIS A 110 6.36 9.27 3.67
CA HIS A 110 7.58 9.47 4.42
C HIS A 110 7.29 9.81 5.88
N MET A 111 7.93 9.11 6.80
CA MET A 111 7.91 9.46 8.23
C MET A 111 8.74 10.72 8.45
N GLN A 112 8.13 11.71 9.08
CA GLN A 112 8.78 12.99 9.40
C GLN A 112 9.40 12.92 10.80
N ALA A 113 10.12 13.98 11.20
CA ALA A 113 10.81 14.06 12.48
C ALA A 113 9.85 14.14 13.71
N ASP A 114 8.57 14.33 13.49
CA ASP A 114 7.50 14.33 14.49
C ASP A 114 7.00 12.92 14.86
N VAL A 115 7.42 11.89 14.12
CA VAL A 115 7.08 10.49 14.42
C VAL A 115 8.02 9.95 15.49
N PRO A 116 7.51 9.57 16.69
CA PRO A 116 8.33 8.95 17.71
C PRO A 116 8.95 7.63 17.23
N PRO A 117 10.25 7.37 17.42
CA PRO A 117 10.89 6.12 17.01
C PRO A 117 10.22 4.86 17.57
N GLU A 118 9.68 4.93 18.79
CA GLU A 118 8.94 3.85 19.43
C GLU A 118 7.66 3.48 18.67
N ASN A 119 7.00 4.45 18.04
CA ASN A 119 5.82 4.21 17.20
C ASN A 119 6.19 3.46 15.91
N ILE A 120 7.37 3.71 15.35
CA ILE A 120 7.88 2.94 14.21
C ILE A 120 8.11 1.48 14.60
N VAL A 121 8.75 1.24 15.75
CA VAL A 121 8.95 -0.12 16.28
C VAL A 121 7.59 -0.80 16.52
N ARG A 122 6.66 -0.09 17.19
CA ARG A 122 5.32 -0.61 17.48
C ARG A 122 4.55 -0.98 16.20
N MET A 123 4.67 -0.20 15.13
CA MET A 123 4.05 -0.51 13.85
C MET A 123 4.48 -1.89 13.33
N TYR A 124 5.78 -2.18 13.31
CA TYR A 124 6.28 -3.47 12.81
C TYR A 124 6.02 -4.64 13.77
N GLU A 125 6.05 -4.41 15.08
CA GLU A 125 5.68 -5.42 16.08
C GLU A 125 4.21 -5.82 15.93
N SER A 126 3.31 -4.85 15.83
CA SER A 126 1.87 -5.08 15.63
C SER A 126 1.61 -5.80 14.30
N ALA A 127 2.30 -5.40 13.22
CA ALA A 127 2.20 -6.08 11.94
C ALA A 127 2.61 -7.55 12.00
N ARG A 128 3.68 -7.88 12.71
CA ARG A 128 4.14 -9.27 12.90
C ARG A 128 3.17 -10.12 13.70
N ASN A 129 2.46 -9.52 14.65
CA ASN A 129 1.49 -10.21 15.49
C ASN A 129 0.16 -10.46 14.76
N LEU A 130 -0.30 -9.47 13.98
CA LEU A 130 -1.60 -9.50 13.30
C LEU A 130 -1.53 -10.06 11.87
N GLY A 131 -0.41 -9.89 11.19
CA GLY A 131 -0.25 -10.18 9.76
C GLY A 131 0.19 -11.62 9.45
N ARG A 132 -0.10 -12.59 10.29
CA ARG A 132 0.20 -13.99 10.00
C ARG A 132 -0.84 -14.55 9.05
N TYR A 133 -0.42 -14.87 7.83
CA TYR A 133 -1.24 -15.65 6.91
C TYR A 133 -1.37 -17.08 7.46
N SER A 134 -2.59 -17.61 7.47
CA SER A 134 -2.80 -19.02 7.75
C SER A 134 -2.10 -19.82 6.65
N SER A 135 -1.16 -20.68 7.02
CA SER A 135 -0.59 -21.65 6.09
C SER A 135 -1.72 -22.55 5.60
N SER A 136 -2.08 -22.42 4.32
CA SER A 136 -2.99 -23.34 3.64
C SER A 136 -2.30 -24.67 3.41
#